data_e004de37fd0a22e86c8862802c7a6985
#
_entry.id   e004de37fd0a22e86c8862802c7a6985
#
_cell.length_a   1.000
_cell.length_b   1.000
_cell.length_c   1.000
_cell.angle_alpha   90.00
_cell.angle_beta   90.00
_cell.angle_gamma   90.00
#
_symmetry.space_group_name_H-M   'P 1'
#
loop_
_entity.id
_entity.type
_entity.pdbx_description
1 polymer ?
#
loop_
_entity_poly.entity_id
_entity_poly.type
_entity_poly.pdbx_seq_one_letter_code
_entity_poly.pdbx_strand_id
1 'polypeptide(L)'
;MKYLYCFKCGSKVEEIEVEHRERAYCKKCDIILYENPIPTVVALIRRGEKVLLIRRGIEPGKGGWALPGGFIEMNESPKSAILREVYEETNLKGKEAKLFDVIHYNSVFYSSILIISYEVLISDFEPARPGDDAIEVRFFNFDDRPKLIFKPHEDLLRKWLKGEY
;
A
#
# COMPACT_ATOMS: atom_id res chain seq x y z
N MET A 1 -7.43 15.65 -4.90
CA MET A 1 -7.31 16.32 -6.24
C MET A 1 -8.71 16.48 -6.77
N LYS A 2 -9.14 17.67 -7.14
CA LYS A 2 -10.49 17.85 -7.73
C LYS A 2 -10.44 17.58 -9.24
N TYR A 3 -11.38 16.81 -9.77
CA TYR A 3 -11.55 16.67 -11.21
C TYR A 3 -11.94 18.01 -11.82
N LEU A 4 -11.20 18.45 -12.84
CA LEU A 4 -11.52 19.65 -13.62
C LEU A 4 -12.30 19.28 -14.90
N TYR A 5 -12.10 18.07 -15.38
CA TYR A 5 -12.71 17.54 -16.60
C TYR A 5 -13.24 16.13 -16.38
N CYS A 6 -14.31 15.82 -17.08
CA CYS A 6 -14.91 14.48 -17.06
C CYS A 6 -14.00 13.48 -17.78
N PHE A 7 -13.61 12.41 -17.11
CA PHE A 7 -12.78 11.35 -17.70
C PHE A 7 -13.48 10.59 -18.85
N LYS A 8 -14.83 10.65 -18.92
CA LYS A 8 -15.62 9.95 -19.94
C LYS A 8 -15.77 10.75 -21.24
N CYS A 9 -15.93 12.08 -21.17
CA CYS A 9 -16.24 12.89 -22.35
C CYS A 9 -15.37 14.15 -22.53
N GLY A 10 -14.43 14.40 -21.62
CA GLY A 10 -13.54 15.56 -21.67
C GLY A 10 -14.19 16.91 -21.36
N SER A 11 -15.50 16.98 -21.11
CA SER A 11 -16.17 18.23 -20.77
C SER A 11 -15.75 18.73 -19.38
N LYS A 12 -15.69 20.05 -19.21
CA LYS A 12 -15.47 20.67 -17.91
C LYS A 12 -16.58 20.25 -16.95
N VAL A 13 -16.21 19.94 -15.71
CA VAL A 13 -17.17 19.56 -14.66
C VAL A 13 -17.60 20.77 -13.84
N GLU A 14 -18.76 20.67 -13.22
CA GLU A 14 -19.32 21.61 -12.27
C GLU A 14 -19.23 21.03 -10.86
N GLU A 15 -19.23 21.88 -9.84
CA GLU A 15 -19.36 21.45 -8.43
C GLU A 15 -20.84 21.47 -8.04
N ILE A 16 -21.33 20.36 -7.51
CA ILE A 16 -22.68 20.24 -6.95
C ILE A 16 -22.62 19.70 -5.53
N GLU A 17 -23.57 20.08 -4.70
CA GLU A 17 -23.73 19.50 -3.37
C GLU A 17 -24.49 18.18 -3.45
N VAL A 18 -23.89 17.10 -2.95
CA VAL A 18 -24.51 15.78 -2.84
C VAL A 18 -24.22 15.26 -1.43
N GLU A 19 -25.28 14.95 -0.67
CA GLU A 19 -25.17 14.43 0.71
C GLU A 19 -24.25 15.29 1.60
N HIS A 20 -24.44 16.61 1.56
CA HIS A 20 -23.67 17.62 2.31
C HIS A 20 -22.17 17.65 1.97
N ARG A 21 -21.80 17.23 0.76
CA ARG A 21 -20.42 17.31 0.25
C ARG A 21 -20.39 17.86 -1.16
N GLU A 22 -19.43 18.71 -1.43
CA GLU A 22 -19.14 19.14 -2.80
C GLU A 22 -18.58 17.98 -3.62
N ARG A 23 -19.18 17.74 -4.80
CA ARG A 23 -18.81 16.69 -5.74
C ARG A 23 -18.64 17.26 -7.14
N ALA A 24 -17.66 16.75 -7.87
CA ALA A 24 -17.52 17.06 -9.28
C ALA A 24 -18.64 16.35 -10.07
N TYR A 25 -19.33 17.08 -10.94
CA TYR A 25 -20.45 16.59 -11.73
C TYR A 25 -20.28 16.92 -13.21
N CYS A 26 -20.47 15.96 -14.06
CA CYS A 26 -20.49 16.13 -15.50
C CYS A 26 -21.91 16.21 -16.02
N LYS A 27 -22.38 17.41 -16.35
CA LYS A 27 -23.72 17.64 -16.90
C LYS A 27 -23.98 16.91 -18.23
N LYS A 28 -22.95 16.78 -19.09
CA LYS A 28 -23.08 16.12 -20.40
C LYS A 28 -23.27 14.61 -20.26
N CYS A 29 -22.62 13.97 -19.30
CA CYS A 29 -22.71 12.52 -19.09
C CYS A 29 -23.70 12.14 -17.97
N ASP A 30 -24.23 13.14 -17.24
CA ASP A 30 -25.10 12.97 -16.08
C ASP A 30 -24.50 12.03 -15.02
N ILE A 31 -23.21 12.29 -14.66
CA ILE A 31 -22.48 11.47 -13.68
C ILE A 31 -21.77 12.33 -12.62
N ILE A 32 -21.77 11.83 -11.39
CA ILE A 32 -20.96 12.35 -10.29
C ILE A 32 -19.58 11.66 -10.36
N LEU A 33 -18.51 12.44 -10.25
CA LEU A 33 -17.16 11.93 -10.19
C LEU A 33 -16.71 11.89 -8.72
N TYR A 34 -16.62 10.68 -8.17
CA TYR A 34 -16.19 10.47 -6.80
C TYR A 34 -14.66 10.47 -6.71
N GLU A 35 -14.14 11.16 -5.71
CA GLU A 35 -12.74 11.07 -5.29
C GLU A 35 -12.65 10.14 -4.07
N ASN A 36 -12.02 8.99 -4.24
CA ASN A 36 -11.84 8.02 -3.18
C ASN A 36 -10.36 7.84 -2.84
N PRO A 37 -10.01 7.44 -1.61
CA PRO A 37 -8.65 7.04 -1.29
C PRO A 37 -8.18 5.92 -2.22
N ILE A 38 -6.93 5.99 -2.66
CA ILE A 38 -6.32 4.93 -3.46
C ILE A 38 -6.04 3.74 -2.55
N PRO A 39 -6.57 2.54 -2.84
CA PRO A 39 -6.35 1.36 -2.01
C PRO A 39 -4.95 0.78 -2.26
N THR A 40 -4.24 0.51 -1.16
CA THR A 40 -2.92 -0.12 -1.15
C THR A 40 -2.87 -1.25 -0.13
N VAL A 41 -1.95 -2.19 -0.32
CA VAL A 41 -1.67 -3.27 0.62
C VAL A 41 -0.24 -3.21 1.13
N VAL A 42 -0.02 -3.63 2.38
CA VAL A 42 1.30 -3.68 3.01
C VAL A 42 1.46 -4.99 3.78
N ALA A 43 2.59 -5.67 3.65
CA ALA A 43 2.91 -6.92 4.32
C ALA A 43 3.79 -6.73 5.55
N LEU A 44 3.37 -7.33 6.66
CA LEU A 44 4.15 -7.55 7.87
C LEU A 44 4.62 -9.02 7.85
N ILE A 45 5.92 -9.23 7.64
CA ILE A 45 6.51 -10.58 7.48
C ILE A 45 7.62 -10.74 8.50
N ARG A 46 7.56 -11.79 9.29
CA ARG A 46 8.62 -12.12 10.24
C ARG A 46 9.20 -13.51 10.03
N ARG A 47 10.45 -13.66 10.46
CA ARG A 47 11.13 -14.93 10.62
C ARG A 47 11.87 -14.92 11.97
N GLY A 48 11.30 -15.57 12.98
CA GLY A 48 11.71 -15.39 14.36
C GLY A 48 11.56 -13.93 14.80
N GLU A 49 12.64 -13.32 15.31
CA GLU A 49 12.69 -11.93 15.77
C GLU A 49 13.14 -10.93 14.68
N LYS A 50 13.03 -11.35 13.41
CA LYS A 50 13.41 -10.51 12.27
C LYS A 50 12.21 -10.14 11.44
N VAL A 51 12.17 -8.90 10.96
CA VAL A 51 11.19 -8.38 9.99
C VAL A 51 11.80 -8.30 8.61
N LEU A 52 11.04 -8.66 7.59
CA LEU A 52 11.42 -8.51 6.19
C LEU A 52 11.16 -7.07 5.74
N LEU A 53 12.19 -6.45 5.19
CA LEU A 53 12.10 -5.14 4.56
C LEU A 53 12.64 -5.22 3.14
N ILE A 54 12.12 -4.38 2.28
CA ILE A 54 12.62 -4.14 0.93
C ILE A 54 13.29 -2.77 0.85
N ARG A 55 14.32 -2.64 0.02
CA ARG A 55 14.89 -1.36 -0.37
C ARG A 55 14.36 -0.96 -1.73
N ARG A 56 13.69 0.18 -1.78
CA ARG A 56 13.00 0.62 -2.99
C ARG A 56 13.97 0.98 -4.12
N GLY A 57 13.66 0.53 -5.33
CA GLY A 57 14.39 0.87 -6.56
C GLY A 57 13.84 2.07 -7.30
N ILE A 58 12.57 2.46 -7.00
CA ILE A 58 11.83 3.52 -7.70
C ILE A 58 11.29 4.59 -6.75
N GLU A 59 10.93 5.75 -7.31
CA GLU A 59 10.20 6.79 -6.58
C GLU A 59 8.71 6.40 -6.35
N PRO A 60 8.09 6.92 -5.31
CA PRO A 60 8.66 7.76 -4.25
C PRO A 60 9.53 6.96 -3.27
N GLY A 61 10.57 7.60 -2.75
CA GLY A 61 11.40 7.02 -1.70
C GLY A 61 12.46 6.03 -2.17
N LYS A 62 12.95 6.18 -3.41
CA LYS A 62 14.05 5.39 -3.96
C LYS A 62 15.26 5.33 -3.03
N GLY A 63 15.80 4.12 -2.82
CA GLY A 63 16.92 3.84 -1.94
C GLY A 63 16.55 3.72 -0.45
N GLY A 64 15.31 4.06 -0.06
CA GLY A 64 14.82 3.91 1.31
C GLY A 64 14.26 2.53 1.59
N TRP A 65 14.17 2.17 2.87
CA TRP A 65 13.60 0.92 3.33
C TRP A 65 12.10 1.04 3.60
N ALA A 66 11.35 0.02 3.21
CA ALA A 66 9.90 -0.04 3.38
C ALA A 66 9.44 -1.48 3.68
N LEU A 67 8.21 -1.63 4.14
CA LEU A 67 7.51 -2.90 4.13
C LEU A 67 7.14 -3.26 2.69
N PRO A 68 7.13 -4.54 2.31
CA PRO A 68 6.62 -4.97 1.00
C PRO A 68 5.16 -4.58 0.81
N GLY A 69 4.79 -4.19 -0.41
CA GLY A 69 3.41 -3.83 -0.74
C GLY A 69 3.29 -2.80 -1.85
N GLY A 70 2.07 -2.64 -2.36
CA GLY A 70 1.78 -1.77 -3.47
C GLY A 70 0.29 -1.51 -3.66
N PHE A 71 -0.10 -1.19 -4.88
CA PHE A 71 -1.49 -0.89 -5.22
C PHE A 71 -2.31 -2.17 -5.44
N ILE A 72 -3.60 -2.07 -5.11
CA ILE A 72 -4.56 -3.11 -5.48
C ILE A 72 -4.98 -2.86 -6.92
N GLU A 73 -4.82 -3.88 -7.77
CA GLU A 73 -5.17 -3.80 -9.18
C GLU A 73 -6.67 -4.02 -9.43
N MET A 74 -7.14 -3.62 -10.60
CA MET A 74 -8.53 -3.85 -11.00
C MET A 74 -8.88 -5.33 -10.98
N ASN A 75 -10.03 -5.67 -10.40
CA ASN A 75 -10.53 -7.03 -10.25
C ASN A 75 -9.70 -7.93 -9.31
N GLU A 76 -8.86 -7.34 -8.48
CA GLU A 76 -8.04 -8.03 -7.50
C GLU A 76 -8.60 -7.83 -6.08
N SER A 77 -8.60 -8.90 -5.27
CA SER A 77 -8.90 -8.78 -3.85
C SER A 77 -7.69 -8.24 -3.07
N PRO A 78 -7.87 -7.54 -1.95
CA PRO A 78 -6.75 -7.09 -1.13
C PRO A 78 -5.82 -8.24 -0.69
N LYS A 79 -6.39 -9.42 -0.40
CA LYS A 79 -5.62 -10.61 -0.04
C LYS A 79 -4.80 -11.15 -1.21
N SER A 80 -5.34 -11.12 -2.43
CA SER A 80 -4.60 -11.53 -3.63
C SER A 80 -3.49 -10.52 -3.93
N ALA A 81 -3.78 -9.22 -3.82
CA ALA A 81 -2.82 -8.14 -4.03
C ALA A 81 -1.59 -8.30 -3.12
N ILE A 82 -1.80 -8.49 -1.81
CA ILE A 82 -0.66 -8.61 -0.89
C ILE A 82 0.19 -9.84 -1.15
N LEU A 83 -0.40 -10.96 -1.55
CA LEU A 83 0.35 -12.17 -1.88
C LEU A 83 1.15 -11.99 -3.18
N ARG A 84 0.59 -11.29 -4.17
CA ARG A 84 1.27 -10.94 -5.43
C ARG A 84 2.44 -10.00 -5.15
N GLU A 85 2.23 -8.89 -4.45
CA GLU A 85 3.28 -7.91 -4.10
C GLU A 85 4.44 -8.55 -3.34
N VAL A 86 4.14 -9.39 -2.34
CA VAL A 86 5.17 -10.13 -1.61
C VAL A 86 6.00 -11.00 -2.56
N TYR A 87 5.35 -11.70 -3.50
CA TYR A 87 6.07 -12.53 -4.46
C TYR A 87 6.89 -11.68 -5.45
N GLU A 88 6.32 -10.64 -6.03
CA GLU A 88 6.97 -9.76 -7.02
C GLU A 88 8.20 -9.07 -6.45
N GLU A 89 8.10 -8.49 -5.24
CA GLU A 89 9.18 -7.73 -4.63
C GLU A 89 10.24 -8.59 -3.91
N THR A 90 9.88 -9.81 -3.46
CA THR A 90 10.76 -10.61 -2.58
C THR A 90 11.03 -12.02 -3.06
N ASN A 91 10.35 -12.50 -4.10
CA ASN A 91 10.34 -13.90 -4.57
C ASN A 91 9.90 -14.92 -3.50
N LEU A 92 9.29 -14.50 -2.41
CA LEU A 92 8.76 -15.38 -1.38
C LEU A 92 7.29 -15.71 -1.67
N LYS A 93 6.91 -16.97 -1.50
CA LYS A 93 5.51 -17.38 -1.61
C LYS A 93 4.82 -17.24 -0.26
N GLY A 94 3.89 -16.30 -0.19
CA GLY A 94 2.99 -16.18 0.95
C GLY A 94 2.05 -17.38 1.04
N LYS A 95 2.00 -18.04 2.18
CA LYS A 95 1.12 -19.20 2.45
C LYS A 95 -0.25 -18.76 2.95
N GLU A 96 -0.25 -17.72 3.77
CA GLU A 96 -1.44 -17.17 4.40
C GLU A 96 -1.26 -15.68 4.58
N ALA A 97 -2.34 -14.92 4.44
CA ALA A 97 -2.40 -13.50 4.76
C ALA A 97 -3.58 -13.25 5.71
N LYS A 98 -3.27 -12.77 6.91
CA LYS A 98 -4.24 -12.39 7.94
C LYS A 98 -4.30 -10.88 8.01
N LEU A 99 -5.51 -10.31 7.91
CA LEU A 99 -5.71 -8.87 8.06
C LEU A 99 -5.19 -8.42 9.43
N PHE A 100 -4.34 -7.39 9.43
CA PHE A 100 -3.80 -6.79 10.64
C PHE A 100 -4.52 -5.48 10.96
N ASP A 101 -4.49 -4.51 10.04
CA ASP A 101 -5.09 -3.20 10.26
C ASP A 101 -5.48 -2.52 8.94
N VAL A 102 -6.39 -1.57 9.03
CA VAL A 102 -6.79 -0.72 7.91
C VAL A 102 -6.69 0.74 8.35
N ILE A 103 -5.80 1.50 7.72
CA ILE A 103 -5.56 2.88 8.08
C ILE A 103 -5.72 3.81 6.87
N HIS A 104 -6.22 5.01 7.13
CA HIS A 104 -6.19 6.11 6.18
C HIS A 104 -4.92 6.95 6.39
N TYR A 105 -4.31 7.37 5.29
CA TYR A 105 -3.15 8.26 5.31
C TYR A 105 -3.22 9.32 4.22
N ASN A 106 -2.95 10.59 4.60
CA ASN A 106 -2.80 11.69 3.65
C ASN A 106 -1.39 11.64 3.06
N SER A 107 -1.30 11.20 1.82
CA SER A 107 -0.03 11.08 1.09
C SER A 107 0.30 12.39 0.38
N VAL A 108 1.55 12.82 0.49
CA VAL A 108 2.06 13.97 -0.28
C VAL A 108 2.06 13.67 -1.79
N PHE A 109 2.23 12.41 -2.17
CA PHE A 109 2.33 12.00 -3.59
C PHE A 109 0.97 11.64 -4.20
N TYR A 110 0.09 11.01 -3.41
CA TYR A 110 -1.16 10.42 -3.91
C TYR A 110 -2.42 11.05 -3.31
N SER A 111 -2.27 12.16 -2.56
CA SER A 111 -3.35 12.85 -1.84
C SER A 111 -3.93 11.98 -0.70
N SER A 112 -4.67 10.95 -0.99
CA SER A 112 -5.33 10.10 0.00
C SER A 112 -5.15 8.63 -0.35
N ILE A 113 -4.66 7.83 0.60
CA ILE A 113 -4.50 6.38 0.45
C ILE A 113 -5.20 5.63 1.59
N LEU A 114 -5.70 4.45 1.27
CA LEU A 114 -6.22 3.48 2.22
C LEU A 114 -5.26 2.31 2.27
N ILE A 115 -4.54 2.16 3.39
CA ILE A 115 -3.55 1.09 3.57
C ILE A 115 -4.21 -0.07 4.29
N ILE A 116 -4.26 -1.23 3.64
CA ILE A 116 -4.76 -2.49 4.19
C ILE A 116 -3.54 -3.35 4.49
N SER A 117 -3.20 -3.50 5.77
CA SER A 117 -2.01 -4.25 6.19
C SER A 117 -2.35 -5.68 6.56
N TYR A 118 -1.46 -6.58 6.16
CA TYR A 118 -1.57 -8.02 6.41
C TYR A 118 -0.32 -8.55 7.11
N GLU A 119 -0.52 -9.42 8.10
CA GLU A 119 0.51 -10.35 8.52
C GLU A 119 0.55 -11.51 7.52
N VAL A 120 1.72 -11.71 6.87
CA VAL A 120 1.88 -12.73 5.83
C VAL A 120 2.82 -13.81 6.32
N LEU A 121 2.34 -15.05 6.35
CA LEU A 121 3.14 -16.22 6.66
C LEU A 121 3.85 -16.71 5.40
N ILE A 122 5.15 -16.95 5.54
CA ILE A 122 6.03 -17.47 4.50
C ILE A 122 6.66 -18.80 4.92
N SER A 123 7.35 -19.46 3.99
CA SER A 123 8.23 -20.59 4.34
C SER A 123 9.53 -20.11 4.97
N ASP A 124 9.96 -20.74 6.07
CA ASP A 124 11.20 -20.37 6.77
C ASP A 124 12.48 -20.63 5.96
N PHE A 125 12.40 -21.53 4.98
CA PHE A 125 13.56 -22.04 4.23
C PHE A 125 13.76 -21.35 2.87
N GLU A 126 12.80 -20.58 2.37
CA GLU A 126 12.94 -19.91 1.08
C GLU A 126 13.85 -18.67 1.21
N PRO A 127 14.91 -18.54 0.38
CA PRO A 127 15.71 -17.33 0.36
C PRO A 127 14.93 -16.18 -0.27
N ALA A 128 14.84 -15.06 0.42
CA ALA A 128 14.31 -13.83 -0.14
C ALA A 128 15.29 -13.29 -1.21
N ARG A 129 14.77 -12.86 -2.35
CA ARG A 129 15.53 -12.25 -3.44
C ARG A 129 14.78 -11.00 -3.93
N PRO A 130 15.49 -9.90 -4.19
CA PRO A 130 14.82 -8.72 -4.74
C PRO A 130 14.24 -9.02 -6.13
N GLY A 131 13.09 -8.47 -6.40
CA GLY A 131 12.44 -8.52 -7.70
C GLY A 131 11.65 -7.25 -7.91
N ASP A 132 11.18 -7.03 -9.13
CA ASP A 132 10.43 -5.87 -9.57
C ASP A 132 11.06 -4.54 -9.07
N ASP A 133 10.33 -3.77 -8.30
CA ASP A 133 10.73 -2.45 -7.80
C ASP A 133 11.70 -2.49 -6.60
N ALA A 134 12.06 -3.66 -6.09
CA ALA A 134 13.00 -3.81 -4.98
C ALA A 134 14.43 -4.05 -5.47
N ILE A 135 15.39 -3.24 -4.99
CA ILE A 135 16.82 -3.44 -5.26
C ILE A 135 17.54 -4.26 -4.19
N GLU A 136 16.95 -4.43 -3.04
CA GLU A 136 17.47 -5.24 -1.94
C GLU A 136 16.29 -5.75 -1.09
N VAL A 137 16.40 -6.98 -0.59
CA VAL A 137 15.44 -7.59 0.35
C VAL A 137 16.23 -8.20 1.49
N ARG A 138 15.86 -7.87 2.74
CA ARG A 138 16.61 -8.33 3.90
C ARG A 138 15.73 -8.50 5.13
N PHE A 139 16.03 -9.52 5.94
CA PHE A 139 15.52 -9.68 7.28
C PHE A 139 16.42 -8.94 8.29
N PHE A 140 15.84 -8.01 9.03
CA PHE A 140 16.50 -7.23 10.08
C PHE A 140 15.98 -7.66 11.44
N ASN A 141 16.85 -7.70 12.46
CA ASN A 141 16.39 -7.76 13.84
C ASN A 141 15.54 -6.53 14.13
N PHE A 142 14.56 -6.68 15.01
CA PHE A 142 13.61 -5.60 15.30
C PHE A 142 14.30 -4.33 15.82
N ASP A 143 15.35 -4.49 16.63
CA ASP A 143 16.07 -3.38 17.27
C ASP A 143 17.11 -2.73 16.35
N ASP A 144 17.67 -3.48 15.37
CA ASP A 144 18.76 -3.02 14.47
C ASP A 144 18.28 -2.64 13.08
N ARG A 145 16.97 -2.58 12.87
CA ARG A 145 16.42 -2.26 11.55
C ARG A 145 16.59 -0.80 11.17
N PRO A 146 16.74 -0.48 9.89
CA PRO A 146 16.71 0.90 9.43
C PRO A 146 15.33 1.53 9.68
N LYS A 147 15.30 2.86 9.80
CA LYS A 147 14.06 3.61 9.81
C LYS A 147 13.38 3.49 8.45
N LEU A 148 12.06 3.27 8.44
CA LEU A 148 11.30 3.17 7.22
C LEU A 148 11.05 4.56 6.61
N ILE A 149 11.10 4.63 5.28
CA ILE A 149 10.93 5.89 4.54
C ILE A 149 9.51 6.43 4.64
N PHE A 150 8.51 5.55 4.74
CA PHE A 150 7.12 5.94 4.87
C PHE A 150 6.67 5.87 6.32
N LYS A 151 6.21 7.02 6.84
CA LYS A 151 5.70 7.10 8.22
C LYS A 151 4.61 6.07 8.54
N PRO A 152 3.58 5.84 7.68
CA PRO A 152 2.57 4.84 7.98
C PRO A 152 3.13 3.41 8.08
N HIS A 153 4.16 3.04 7.30
CA HIS A 153 4.83 1.75 7.42
C HIS A 153 5.55 1.62 8.77
N GLU A 154 6.20 2.69 9.23
CA GLU A 154 6.86 2.74 10.53
C GLU A 154 5.86 2.60 11.68
N ASP A 155 4.72 3.29 11.59
CA ASP A 155 3.68 3.26 12.61
C ASP A 155 3.00 1.86 12.67
N LEU A 156 2.69 1.25 11.53
CA LEU A 156 2.16 -0.12 11.42
C LEU A 156 3.14 -1.14 11.99
N LEU A 157 4.42 -1.05 11.64
CA LEU A 157 5.44 -1.97 12.13
C LEU A 157 5.60 -1.88 13.65
N ARG A 158 5.60 -0.67 14.20
CA ARG A 158 5.67 -0.48 15.67
C ARG A 158 4.46 -1.07 16.38
N LYS A 159 3.25 -0.86 15.86
CA LYS A 159 2.01 -1.42 16.38
C LYS A 159 2.07 -2.94 16.39
N TRP A 160 2.50 -3.54 15.28
CA TRP A 160 2.64 -4.98 15.15
C TRP A 160 3.66 -5.59 16.12
N LEU A 161 4.84 -4.96 16.27
CA LEU A 161 5.88 -5.43 17.19
C LEU A 161 5.46 -5.39 18.66
N LYS A 162 4.53 -4.49 19.02
CA LYS A 162 3.96 -4.41 20.38
C LYS A 162 2.82 -5.39 20.62
N GLY A 163 2.35 -6.10 19.58
CA GLY A 163 1.17 -6.97 19.66
C GLY A 163 -0.14 -6.21 19.85
N GLU A 164 -0.22 -4.96 19.42
CA GLU A 164 -1.41 -4.11 19.46
C GLU A 164 -2.27 -4.41 18.22
N TYR A 165 -3.32 -5.24 18.41
CA TYR A 165 -4.27 -5.66 17.36
C TYR A 165 -5.54 -4.79 17.38
#